data_82c3c40613938ccc627ecf249d64237c
#
_entry.id   82c3c40613938ccc627ecf249d64237c
#
_cell.length_a   1.000
_cell.length_b   1.000
_cell.length_c   1.000
_cell.angle_alpha   90.00
_cell.angle_beta   90.00
_cell.angle_gamma   90.00
#
_symmetry.space_group_name_H-M   'P 1'
#
loop_
_entity.id
_entity.type
_entity.pdbx_description
1 polymer ?
#
loop_
_entity_poly.entity_id
_entity_poly.type
_entity_poly.pdbx_seq_one_letter_code
_entity_poly.pdbx_strand_id
1 'polypeptide(L)'
;MTRFLLAILLLSLSSCQLFNEEQKPESVARVGKSYLYKSDLLNLVPAGTSKQDSILMVQSYIDRWATKKLLIEAAERNLSENKQKEYNALIKQYKIDLYTKAYLEEMVKQTVDTIVSEEELKKYYKENKANFKANGTLVRMRYITIDKDNPKLATIRDKFFNFNKKDKKFWETNSLQFKKFAFNDSVWVAMEQVYSKLPVVNPNNRDEIIRAGKKLQILDNQDLYLIKVTDVIDEKQASPFGYIKPTLKEVIVNQRKLELIKKIEKEITDDAIKNKDYEIYK
;
A
#
# COMPACT_ATOMS: atom_id res chain seq x y z
N MET A 1 -36.46 70.59 -9.98
CA MET A 1 -36.94 69.37 -10.65
C MET A 1 -35.88 68.70 -11.54
N THR A 2 -35.07 69.44 -12.30
CA THR A 2 -34.05 68.91 -13.20
C THR A 2 -32.90 68.18 -12.51
N ARG A 3 -32.48 68.52 -11.28
CA ARG A 3 -31.44 67.84 -10.53
C ARG A 3 -31.87 66.49 -9.95
N PHE A 4 -33.15 66.28 -9.72
CA PHE A 4 -33.73 65.02 -9.25
C PHE A 4 -33.89 63.99 -10.37
N LEU A 5 -34.20 64.47 -11.59
CA LEU A 5 -34.25 63.64 -12.79
C LEU A 5 -32.85 63.12 -13.23
N LEU A 6 -31.81 63.93 -13.01
CA LEU A 6 -30.44 63.54 -13.34
C LEU A 6 -29.91 62.47 -12.37
N ALA A 7 -30.32 62.50 -11.10
CA ALA A 7 -29.95 61.51 -10.09
C ALA A 7 -30.61 60.12 -10.35
N ILE A 8 -31.82 60.09 -10.86
CA ILE A 8 -32.56 58.86 -11.22
C ILE A 8 -31.96 58.24 -12.49
N LEU A 9 -31.50 59.03 -13.43
CA LEU A 9 -30.85 58.55 -14.67
C LEU A 9 -29.45 57.94 -14.38
N LEU A 10 -28.71 58.42 -13.36
CA LEU A 10 -27.42 57.85 -12.97
C LEU A 10 -27.54 56.53 -12.18
N LEU A 11 -28.66 56.28 -11.50
CA LEU A 11 -28.94 55.02 -10.79
C LEU A 11 -29.36 53.88 -11.75
N SER A 12 -29.86 54.20 -12.92
CA SER A 12 -30.23 53.17 -13.91
C SER A 12 -29.05 52.61 -14.70
N LEU A 13 -27.87 53.23 -14.66
CA LEU A 13 -26.65 52.78 -15.36
C LEU A 13 -25.80 51.79 -14.55
N SER A 14 -26.06 51.61 -13.27
CA SER A 14 -25.32 50.70 -12.39
C SER A 14 -25.95 49.31 -12.24
N SER A 15 -27.11 49.05 -12.92
CA SER A 15 -27.84 47.78 -12.81
C SER A 15 -27.38 46.71 -13.76
N CYS A 16 -26.40 46.94 -14.64
CA CYS A 16 -25.99 45.97 -15.67
C CYS A 16 -24.81 45.11 -15.35
N GLN A 17 -24.24 45.15 -14.12
CA GLN A 17 -23.05 44.36 -13.74
C GLN A 17 -23.30 43.23 -12.73
N LEU A 18 -24.55 42.93 -12.39
CA LEU A 18 -24.88 41.87 -11.41
C LEU A 18 -25.47 40.61 -12.00
N PHE A 19 -25.53 40.48 -13.31
CA PHE A 19 -25.76 39.19 -13.97
C PHE A 19 -24.43 38.65 -14.49
N ASN A 20 -23.64 38.10 -13.59
CA ASN A 20 -22.77 37.01 -13.98
C ASN A 20 -23.71 35.87 -14.40
N GLU A 21 -23.93 35.69 -15.67
CA GLU A 21 -24.44 34.45 -16.20
C GLU A 21 -23.41 33.37 -15.78
N GLU A 22 -23.70 32.67 -14.69
CA GLU A 22 -23.09 31.36 -14.48
C GLU A 22 -23.32 30.59 -15.79
N GLN A 23 -22.28 30.37 -16.56
CA GLN A 23 -22.36 29.54 -17.78
C GLN A 23 -22.94 28.20 -17.34
N LYS A 24 -24.23 27.99 -17.62
CA LYS A 24 -24.91 26.74 -17.36
C LYS A 24 -24.09 25.65 -18.06
N PRO A 25 -23.61 24.66 -17.34
CA PRO A 25 -22.75 23.63 -17.94
C PRO A 25 -23.51 23.00 -19.12
N GLU A 26 -22.82 22.87 -20.27
CA GLU A 26 -23.39 22.35 -21.51
C GLU A 26 -23.86 20.89 -21.28
N SER A 27 -25.16 20.68 -21.28
CA SER A 27 -25.74 19.35 -21.11
C SER A 27 -25.79 18.61 -22.46
N VAL A 28 -25.39 17.34 -22.46
CA VAL A 28 -25.35 16.44 -23.64
C VAL A 28 -26.50 15.44 -23.66
N ALA A 29 -27.11 15.14 -22.50
CA ALA A 29 -28.27 14.29 -22.39
C ALA A 29 -29.09 14.62 -21.13
N ARG A 30 -30.38 14.22 -21.11
CA ARG A 30 -31.28 14.39 -19.96
C ARG A 30 -32.21 13.19 -19.81
N VAL A 31 -32.41 12.75 -18.57
CA VAL A 31 -33.47 11.81 -18.18
C VAL A 31 -34.19 12.39 -16.97
N GLY A 32 -35.48 12.66 -17.09
CA GLY A 32 -36.26 13.34 -16.04
C GLY A 32 -35.62 14.67 -15.61
N LYS A 33 -35.22 14.76 -14.34
CA LYS A 33 -34.51 15.91 -13.75
C LYS A 33 -32.99 15.78 -13.74
N SER A 34 -32.45 14.65 -14.18
CA SER A 34 -31.02 14.38 -14.22
C SER A 34 -30.43 14.81 -15.56
N TYR A 35 -29.33 15.54 -15.53
CA TYR A 35 -28.57 15.97 -16.70
C TYR A 35 -27.21 15.31 -16.73
N LEU A 36 -26.76 14.93 -17.91
CA LEU A 36 -25.38 14.55 -18.20
C LEU A 36 -24.71 15.74 -18.88
N TYR A 37 -23.62 16.18 -18.33
CA TYR A 37 -22.88 17.34 -18.82
C TYR A 37 -21.68 16.92 -19.67
N LYS A 38 -21.20 17.82 -20.51
CA LYS A 38 -20.00 17.61 -21.32
C LYS A 38 -18.76 17.36 -20.46
N SER A 39 -18.70 17.97 -19.27
CA SER A 39 -17.65 17.70 -18.27
C SER A 39 -17.60 16.23 -17.82
N ASP A 40 -18.73 15.54 -17.79
CA ASP A 40 -18.82 14.14 -17.38
C ASP A 40 -18.25 13.17 -18.45
N LEU A 41 -18.03 13.67 -19.65
CA LEU A 41 -17.42 12.95 -20.76
C LEU A 41 -15.91 13.17 -20.89
N LEU A 42 -15.34 14.05 -20.07
CA LEU A 42 -13.89 14.28 -20.05
C LEU A 42 -13.17 12.98 -19.70
N ASN A 43 -12.11 12.66 -20.45
CA ASN A 43 -11.31 11.44 -20.31
C ASN A 43 -12.02 10.12 -20.63
N LEU A 44 -13.25 10.17 -21.20
CA LEU A 44 -13.95 8.97 -21.65
C LEU A 44 -13.28 8.32 -22.85
N VAL A 45 -12.73 9.15 -23.73
CA VAL A 45 -12.07 8.71 -24.97
C VAL A 45 -10.56 8.80 -24.81
N PRO A 46 -9.81 7.68 -24.92
CA PRO A 46 -8.34 7.68 -24.85
C PRO A 46 -7.73 8.54 -25.98
N ALA A 47 -6.58 9.13 -25.70
CA ALA A 47 -5.81 9.86 -26.71
C ALA A 47 -5.41 8.92 -27.87
N GLY A 48 -5.54 9.40 -29.13
CA GLY A 48 -5.23 8.61 -30.32
C GLY A 48 -6.40 7.77 -30.87
N THR A 49 -7.58 7.80 -30.22
CA THR A 49 -8.79 7.13 -30.72
C THR A 49 -9.27 7.80 -32.02
N SER A 50 -9.70 6.99 -33.00
CA SER A 50 -10.27 7.52 -34.23
C SER A 50 -11.53 8.34 -33.97
N LYS A 51 -11.85 9.31 -34.84
CA LYS A 51 -13.04 10.13 -34.70
C LYS A 51 -14.33 9.28 -34.67
N GLN A 52 -14.38 8.22 -35.46
CA GLN A 52 -15.52 7.34 -35.55
C GLN A 52 -15.73 6.53 -34.28
N ASP A 53 -14.62 5.92 -33.75
CA ASP A 53 -14.68 5.19 -32.49
C ASP A 53 -15.00 6.11 -31.31
N SER A 54 -14.46 7.33 -31.31
CA SER A 54 -14.77 8.34 -30.30
C SER A 54 -16.27 8.63 -30.22
N ILE A 55 -16.94 8.82 -31.36
CA ILE A 55 -18.39 9.06 -31.43
C ILE A 55 -19.14 7.85 -30.87
N LEU A 56 -18.76 6.62 -31.27
CA LEU A 56 -19.41 5.40 -30.80
C LEU A 56 -19.25 5.22 -29.29
N MET A 57 -18.05 5.50 -28.74
CA MET A 57 -17.78 5.42 -27.30
C MET A 57 -18.65 6.41 -26.51
N VAL A 58 -18.73 7.67 -26.97
CA VAL A 58 -19.55 8.70 -26.34
C VAL A 58 -21.02 8.32 -26.38
N GLN A 59 -21.53 7.90 -27.54
CA GLN A 59 -22.94 7.49 -27.69
C GLN A 59 -23.27 6.31 -26.78
N SER A 60 -22.42 5.27 -26.76
CA SER A 60 -22.57 4.11 -25.88
C SER A 60 -22.56 4.49 -24.40
N TYR A 61 -21.77 5.49 -24.02
CA TYR A 61 -21.74 5.98 -22.63
C TYR A 61 -23.05 6.68 -22.28
N ILE A 62 -23.53 7.57 -23.17
CA ILE A 62 -24.81 8.31 -23.00
C ILE A 62 -25.99 7.33 -22.85
N ASP A 63 -26.04 6.31 -23.72
CA ASP A 63 -27.11 5.31 -23.69
C ASP A 63 -27.08 4.48 -22.37
N ARG A 64 -25.90 4.06 -21.93
CA ARG A 64 -25.76 3.36 -20.65
C ARG A 64 -26.12 4.26 -19.45
N TRP A 65 -25.72 5.54 -19.48
CA TRP A 65 -26.07 6.49 -18.44
C TRP A 65 -27.60 6.68 -18.39
N ALA A 66 -28.22 6.92 -19.54
CA ALA A 66 -29.67 7.09 -19.63
C ALA A 66 -30.43 5.84 -19.13
N THR A 67 -30.01 4.65 -19.57
CA THR A 67 -30.61 3.38 -19.14
C THR A 67 -30.50 3.21 -17.61
N LYS A 68 -29.32 3.50 -17.01
CA LYS A 68 -29.15 3.43 -15.54
C LYS A 68 -30.11 4.39 -14.82
N LYS A 69 -30.28 5.62 -15.32
CA LYS A 69 -31.21 6.60 -14.73
C LYS A 69 -32.64 6.13 -14.80
N LEU A 70 -33.10 5.63 -15.97
CA LEU A 70 -34.42 5.07 -16.13
C LEU A 70 -34.70 3.86 -15.24
N LEU A 71 -33.69 2.98 -15.07
CA LEU A 71 -33.80 1.82 -14.17
C LEU A 71 -33.91 2.25 -12.71
N ILE A 72 -33.17 3.28 -12.27
CA ILE A 72 -33.29 3.81 -10.89
C ILE A 72 -34.68 4.38 -10.67
N GLU A 73 -35.18 5.21 -11.59
CA GLU A 73 -36.57 5.76 -11.52
C GLU A 73 -37.63 4.66 -11.53
N ALA A 74 -37.42 3.59 -12.30
CA ALA A 74 -38.34 2.45 -12.32
C ALA A 74 -38.26 1.67 -10.98
N ALA A 75 -37.06 1.49 -10.43
CA ALA A 75 -36.85 0.83 -9.13
C ALA A 75 -37.53 1.62 -8.00
N GLU A 76 -37.38 2.93 -7.96
CA GLU A 76 -38.03 3.81 -6.95
C GLU A 76 -39.56 3.74 -7.01
N ARG A 77 -40.15 3.53 -8.22
CA ARG A 77 -41.60 3.36 -8.36
C ARG A 77 -42.10 1.95 -8.01
N ASN A 78 -41.28 0.92 -8.25
CA ASN A 78 -41.76 -0.48 -8.20
C ASN A 78 -41.27 -1.26 -6.97
N LEU A 79 -40.21 -0.82 -6.31
CA LEU A 79 -39.76 -1.46 -5.07
C LEU A 79 -40.69 -1.08 -3.91
N SER A 80 -40.94 -2.05 -3.02
CA SER A 80 -41.71 -1.80 -1.82
C SER A 80 -41.03 -0.74 -0.91
N GLU A 81 -41.85 0.02 -0.18
CA GLU A 81 -41.33 1.04 0.75
C GLU A 81 -40.32 0.49 1.75
N ASN A 82 -40.53 -0.74 2.23
CA ASN A 82 -39.59 -1.38 3.16
C ASN A 82 -38.22 -1.57 2.52
N LYS A 83 -38.17 -2.03 1.27
CA LYS A 83 -36.91 -2.18 0.52
C LYS A 83 -36.23 -0.85 0.25
N GLN A 84 -37.00 0.17 -0.09
CA GLN A 84 -36.47 1.52 -0.29
C GLN A 84 -35.89 2.09 1.01
N LYS A 85 -36.57 1.90 2.15
CA LYS A 85 -36.06 2.31 3.47
C LYS A 85 -34.77 1.57 3.84
N GLU A 86 -34.72 0.25 3.60
CA GLU A 86 -33.52 -0.55 3.81
C GLU A 86 -32.34 -0.04 2.99
N TYR A 87 -32.51 0.16 1.69
CA TYR A 87 -31.43 0.64 0.83
C TYR A 87 -31.01 2.07 1.14
N ASN A 88 -31.93 2.95 1.47
CA ASN A 88 -31.62 4.32 1.89
C ASN A 88 -30.82 4.33 3.21
N ALA A 89 -31.13 3.42 4.16
CA ALA A 89 -30.35 3.27 5.39
C ALA A 89 -28.92 2.78 5.08
N LEU A 90 -28.76 1.80 4.18
CA LEU A 90 -27.44 1.33 3.74
C LEU A 90 -26.62 2.44 3.04
N ILE A 91 -27.24 3.21 2.16
CA ILE A 91 -26.60 4.33 1.47
C ILE A 91 -26.15 5.39 2.49
N LYS A 92 -27.02 5.71 3.45
CA LYS A 92 -26.70 6.67 4.52
C LYS A 92 -25.51 6.19 5.36
N GLN A 93 -25.54 4.92 5.77
CA GLN A 93 -24.44 4.33 6.55
C GLN A 93 -23.14 4.33 5.75
N TYR A 94 -23.17 3.90 4.50
CA TYR A 94 -22.01 3.89 3.62
C TYR A 94 -21.40 5.30 3.43
N LYS A 95 -22.26 6.31 3.29
CA LYS A 95 -21.80 7.71 3.24
C LYS A 95 -21.08 8.11 4.52
N ILE A 96 -21.65 7.77 5.70
CA ILE A 96 -21.03 8.07 6.99
C ILE A 96 -19.65 7.39 7.07
N ASP A 97 -19.58 6.11 6.75
CA ASP A 97 -18.35 5.33 6.84
C ASP A 97 -17.25 5.90 5.93
N LEU A 98 -17.60 6.25 4.67
CA LEU A 98 -16.66 6.84 3.72
C LEU A 98 -16.11 8.18 4.19
N TYR A 99 -17.00 9.10 4.62
CA TYR A 99 -16.58 10.44 5.04
C TYR A 99 -15.78 10.40 6.34
N THR A 100 -16.22 9.60 7.32
CA THR A 100 -15.52 9.44 8.59
C THR A 100 -14.13 8.85 8.36
N LYS A 101 -14.05 7.78 7.57
CA LYS A 101 -12.77 7.15 7.24
C LYS A 101 -11.84 8.12 6.52
N ALA A 102 -12.30 8.80 5.47
CA ALA A 102 -11.49 9.73 4.70
C ALA A 102 -10.98 10.89 5.57
N TYR A 103 -11.84 11.44 6.44
CA TYR A 103 -11.46 12.50 7.37
C TYR A 103 -10.39 12.04 8.36
N LEU A 104 -10.60 10.89 9.01
CA LEU A 104 -9.63 10.35 9.97
C LEU A 104 -8.30 9.99 9.30
N GLU A 105 -8.32 9.40 8.10
CA GLU A 105 -7.11 9.09 7.32
C GLU A 105 -6.30 10.36 7.00
N GLU A 106 -6.97 11.44 6.59
CA GLU A 106 -6.29 12.70 6.28
C GLU A 106 -5.70 13.35 7.53
N MET A 107 -6.46 13.39 8.63
CA MET A 107 -5.98 13.92 9.91
C MET A 107 -4.78 13.13 10.45
N VAL A 108 -4.85 11.80 10.37
CA VAL A 108 -3.75 10.91 10.78
C VAL A 108 -2.53 11.11 9.90
N LYS A 109 -2.70 11.20 8.58
CA LYS A 109 -1.61 11.41 7.63
C LYS A 109 -0.82 12.69 7.92
N GLN A 110 -1.51 13.76 8.30
CA GLN A 110 -0.89 15.05 8.60
C GLN A 110 -0.17 15.09 9.95
N THR A 111 -0.58 14.26 10.92
CA THR A 111 -0.19 14.45 12.33
C THR A 111 0.65 13.28 12.86
N VAL A 112 0.51 12.07 12.30
CA VAL A 112 1.18 10.89 12.86
C VAL A 112 2.71 10.98 12.71
N ASP A 113 3.43 10.77 13.82
CA ASP A 113 4.87 10.59 13.78
C ASP A 113 5.22 9.18 13.26
N THR A 114 5.87 9.14 12.10
CA THR A 114 6.34 7.91 11.45
C THR A 114 7.81 7.58 11.72
N ILE A 115 8.50 8.44 12.48
CA ILE A 115 9.90 8.24 12.86
C ILE A 115 9.93 7.33 14.09
N VAL A 116 10.54 6.17 13.96
CA VAL A 116 10.71 5.21 15.05
C VAL A 116 12.21 5.01 15.28
N SER A 117 12.68 5.32 16.49
CA SER A 117 14.09 5.19 16.83
C SER A 117 14.53 3.74 17.00
N GLU A 118 15.83 3.49 16.92
CA GLU A 118 16.40 2.16 17.15
C GLU A 118 16.16 1.68 18.59
N GLU A 119 16.20 2.59 19.55
CA GLU A 119 15.93 2.33 20.97
C GLU A 119 14.48 1.90 21.17
N GLU A 120 13.54 2.59 20.55
CA GLU A 120 12.11 2.27 20.62
C GLU A 120 11.81 0.91 19.99
N LEU A 121 12.38 0.62 18.82
CA LEU A 121 12.28 -0.69 18.19
C LEU A 121 12.79 -1.82 19.08
N LYS A 122 13.96 -1.63 19.71
CA LYS A 122 14.54 -2.63 20.63
C LYS A 122 13.70 -2.82 21.88
N LYS A 123 13.18 -1.73 22.46
CA LYS A 123 12.30 -1.78 23.62
C LYS A 123 11.03 -2.54 23.29
N TYR A 124 10.34 -2.15 22.20
CA TYR A 124 9.12 -2.79 21.76
C TYR A 124 9.31 -4.28 21.47
N TYR A 125 10.41 -4.64 20.79
CA TYR A 125 10.75 -6.03 20.56
C TYR A 125 10.95 -6.82 21.84
N LYS A 126 11.69 -6.27 22.81
CA LYS A 126 11.97 -6.92 24.10
C LYS A 126 10.66 -7.23 24.85
N GLU A 127 9.75 -6.26 24.88
CA GLU A 127 8.47 -6.36 25.58
C GLU A 127 7.48 -7.32 24.89
N ASN A 128 7.56 -7.42 23.56
CA ASN A 128 6.60 -8.17 22.75
C ASN A 128 7.19 -9.38 22.02
N LYS A 129 8.40 -9.81 22.35
CA LYS A 129 9.16 -10.86 21.65
C LYS A 129 8.35 -12.15 21.42
N ALA A 130 7.54 -12.56 22.38
CA ALA A 130 6.72 -13.77 22.31
C ALA A 130 5.65 -13.74 21.19
N ASN A 131 5.27 -12.54 20.75
CA ASN A 131 4.25 -12.34 19.71
C ASN A 131 4.85 -12.44 18.29
N PHE A 132 6.17 -12.35 18.17
CA PHE A 132 6.88 -12.34 16.89
C PHE A 132 7.56 -13.69 16.65
N LYS A 133 6.77 -14.69 16.35
CA LYS A 133 7.27 -16.03 16.00
C LYS A 133 7.59 -16.10 14.51
N ALA A 134 8.61 -16.86 14.15
CA ALA A 134 8.94 -17.15 12.77
C ALA A 134 7.85 -18.04 12.15
N ASN A 135 7.33 -17.64 10.98
CA ASN A 135 6.34 -18.41 10.22
C ASN A 135 6.95 -19.57 9.42
N GLY A 136 8.26 -19.73 9.48
CA GLY A 136 9.04 -20.76 8.83
C GLY A 136 10.48 -20.69 9.29
N THR A 137 11.31 -21.58 8.79
CA THR A 137 12.73 -21.57 9.15
C THR A 137 13.44 -20.36 8.57
N LEU A 138 14.19 -19.67 9.42
CA LEU A 138 15.08 -18.57 9.05
C LEU A 138 16.52 -19.05 9.14
N VAL A 139 17.35 -18.64 8.19
CA VAL A 139 18.76 -19.03 8.17
C VAL A 139 19.66 -17.83 7.89
N ARG A 140 20.81 -17.80 8.54
CA ARG A 140 21.94 -16.94 8.16
C ARG A 140 23.00 -17.83 7.51
N MET A 141 23.34 -17.52 6.30
CA MET A 141 24.28 -18.31 5.53
C MET A 141 24.99 -17.48 4.48
N ARG A 142 26.13 -17.99 4.02
CA ARG A 142 26.75 -17.55 2.77
C ARG A 142 26.95 -18.73 1.85
N TYR A 143 26.97 -18.47 0.54
CA TYR A 143 27.19 -19.49 -0.47
C TYR A 143 27.86 -18.92 -1.71
N ILE A 144 28.49 -19.82 -2.47
CA ILE A 144 28.98 -19.61 -3.82
C ILE A 144 28.59 -20.84 -4.66
N THR A 145 28.11 -20.60 -5.87
CA THR A 145 28.00 -21.61 -6.92
C THR A 145 29.07 -21.31 -7.98
N ILE A 146 29.95 -22.26 -8.23
CA ILE A 146 31.07 -22.12 -9.16
C ILE A 146 31.23 -23.41 -9.98
N ASP A 147 31.84 -23.30 -11.15
CA ASP A 147 32.23 -24.48 -11.92
C ASP A 147 33.26 -25.31 -11.18
N LYS A 148 33.06 -26.63 -11.13
CA LYS A 148 33.96 -27.59 -10.43
C LYS A 148 35.38 -27.58 -10.98
N ASP A 149 35.56 -27.26 -12.27
CA ASP A 149 36.83 -27.26 -12.97
C ASP A 149 37.52 -25.88 -12.97
N ASN A 150 37.03 -24.95 -12.11
CA ASN A 150 37.62 -23.60 -11.98
C ASN A 150 39.07 -23.70 -11.49
N PRO A 151 40.04 -23.10 -12.21
CA PRO A 151 41.46 -23.21 -11.90
C PRO A 151 41.83 -22.61 -10.55
N LYS A 152 41.01 -21.71 -9.97
CA LYS A 152 41.24 -21.09 -8.65
C LYS A 152 40.41 -21.75 -7.55
N LEU A 153 39.76 -22.88 -7.81
CA LEU A 153 38.80 -23.50 -6.89
C LEU A 153 39.40 -23.73 -5.49
N ALA A 154 40.63 -24.23 -5.38
CA ALA A 154 41.27 -24.47 -4.10
C ALA A 154 41.42 -23.19 -3.26
N THR A 155 41.87 -22.10 -3.87
CA THR A 155 42.00 -20.79 -3.23
C THR A 155 40.65 -20.18 -2.85
N ILE A 156 39.65 -20.28 -3.74
CA ILE A 156 38.32 -19.78 -3.49
C ILE A 156 37.66 -20.52 -2.31
N ARG A 157 37.79 -21.85 -2.26
CA ARG A 157 37.26 -22.69 -1.21
C ARG A 157 37.89 -22.36 0.15
N ASP A 158 39.23 -22.24 0.22
CA ASP A 158 39.91 -21.90 1.45
C ASP A 158 39.47 -20.55 1.99
N LYS A 159 39.49 -19.49 1.12
CA LYS A 159 39.05 -18.15 1.49
C LYS A 159 37.58 -18.09 1.84
N PHE A 160 36.72 -18.90 1.20
CA PHE A 160 35.29 -18.95 1.50
C PHE A 160 35.02 -19.46 2.93
N PHE A 161 35.66 -20.55 3.33
CA PHE A 161 35.45 -21.14 4.65
C PHE A 161 36.19 -20.39 5.77
N ASN A 162 37.32 -19.77 5.45
CA ASN A 162 38.15 -18.95 6.37
C ASN A 162 37.88 -17.44 6.15
N PHE A 163 36.71 -17.07 5.73
CA PHE A 163 36.28 -15.76 5.29
C PHE A 163 36.84 -14.61 6.14
N ASN A 164 37.55 -13.69 5.48
CA ASN A 164 38.13 -12.51 6.11
C ASN A 164 37.64 -11.26 5.37
N LYS A 165 37.25 -10.23 6.12
CA LYS A 165 36.85 -8.93 5.56
C LYS A 165 37.93 -8.28 4.70
N LYS A 166 39.21 -8.60 4.97
CA LYS A 166 40.38 -8.12 4.20
C LYS A 166 40.41 -8.68 2.76
N ASP A 167 39.70 -9.80 2.51
CA ASP A 167 39.64 -10.43 1.18
C ASP A 167 38.62 -9.79 0.26
N LYS A 168 38.03 -8.63 0.60
CA LYS A 168 37.02 -7.94 -0.20
C LYS A 168 37.43 -7.78 -1.66
N LYS A 169 38.65 -7.29 -1.89
CA LYS A 169 39.19 -7.12 -3.25
C LYS A 169 39.29 -8.44 -4.03
N PHE A 170 39.65 -9.53 -3.37
CA PHE A 170 39.68 -10.87 -3.97
C PHE A 170 38.28 -11.29 -4.43
N TRP A 171 37.26 -11.09 -3.61
CA TRP A 171 35.88 -11.42 -3.96
C TRP A 171 35.33 -10.58 -5.10
N GLU A 172 35.60 -9.28 -5.12
CA GLU A 172 35.23 -8.37 -6.19
C GLU A 172 35.88 -8.78 -7.52
N THR A 173 37.21 -9.04 -7.51
CA THR A 173 37.96 -9.42 -8.71
C THR A 173 37.52 -10.76 -9.30
N ASN A 174 37.10 -11.72 -8.48
CA ASN A 174 36.72 -13.04 -8.93
C ASN A 174 35.19 -13.25 -9.05
N SER A 175 34.39 -12.23 -8.80
CA SER A 175 32.92 -12.33 -8.77
C SER A 175 32.32 -12.83 -10.10
N LEU A 176 32.89 -12.50 -11.23
CA LEU A 176 32.45 -12.93 -12.56
C LEU A 176 32.61 -14.45 -12.80
N GLN A 177 33.38 -15.14 -11.95
CA GLN A 177 33.55 -16.60 -12.03
C GLN A 177 32.45 -17.34 -11.24
N PHE A 178 31.65 -16.63 -10.44
CA PHE A 178 30.57 -17.23 -9.64
C PHE A 178 29.27 -17.18 -10.39
N LYS A 179 28.63 -18.34 -10.56
CA LYS A 179 27.29 -18.42 -11.16
C LYS A 179 26.23 -17.78 -10.25
N LYS A 180 26.35 -18.02 -8.94
CA LYS A 180 25.51 -17.42 -7.90
C LYS A 180 26.36 -17.25 -6.63
N PHE A 181 26.11 -16.20 -5.86
CA PHE A 181 26.77 -16.02 -4.58
C PHE A 181 26.00 -15.09 -3.63
N ALA A 182 26.20 -15.29 -2.34
CA ALA A 182 25.85 -14.38 -1.29
C ALA A 182 26.91 -14.47 -0.19
N PHE A 183 27.56 -13.35 0.13
CA PHE A 183 28.64 -13.28 1.12
C PHE A 183 28.19 -12.74 2.48
N ASN A 184 27.05 -12.05 2.52
CA ASN A 184 26.55 -11.45 3.75
C ASN A 184 25.76 -12.47 4.58
N ASP A 185 26.46 -13.16 5.47
CA ASP A 185 25.88 -14.12 6.42
C ASP A 185 25.42 -13.49 7.75
N SER A 186 25.31 -12.16 7.80
CA SER A 186 24.69 -11.45 8.93
C SER A 186 23.20 -11.21 8.77
N VAL A 187 22.66 -11.40 7.57
CA VAL A 187 21.24 -11.20 7.25
C VAL A 187 20.50 -12.52 7.37
N TRP A 188 19.35 -12.50 8.02
CA TRP A 188 18.42 -13.61 8.06
C TRP A 188 17.58 -13.66 6.79
N VAL A 189 17.44 -14.84 6.22
CA VAL A 189 16.59 -15.10 5.05
C VAL A 189 15.66 -16.27 5.33
N ALA A 190 14.46 -16.22 4.74
CA ALA A 190 13.52 -17.32 4.84
C ALA A 190 13.97 -18.51 3.98
N MET A 191 13.64 -19.72 4.42
CA MET A 191 14.08 -20.96 3.79
C MET A 191 13.60 -21.08 2.32
N GLU A 192 12.45 -20.51 1.99
CA GLU A 192 11.90 -20.44 0.63
C GLU A 192 12.82 -19.69 -0.34
N GLN A 193 13.50 -18.65 0.17
CA GLN A 193 14.49 -17.90 -0.63
C GLN A 193 15.76 -18.75 -0.87
N VAL A 194 16.13 -19.60 0.08
CA VAL A 194 17.24 -20.52 -0.08
C VAL A 194 16.91 -21.56 -1.15
N TYR A 195 15.75 -22.20 -1.10
CA TYR A 195 15.31 -23.16 -2.10
C TYR A 195 15.30 -22.57 -3.51
N SER A 196 14.85 -21.34 -3.65
CA SER A 196 14.82 -20.67 -4.95
C SER A 196 16.21 -20.33 -5.51
N LYS A 197 17.21 -20.13 -4.67
CA LYS A 197 18.57 -19.76 -5.06
C LYS A 197 19.51 -20.96 -5.18
N LEU A 198 19.34 -21.98 -4.34
CA LEU A 198 20.18 -23.15 -4.24
C LEU A 198 19.35 -24.43 -4.48
N PRO A 199 19.18 -24.87 -5.74
CA PRO A 199 18.38 -26.06 -6.07
C PRO A 199 18.86 -27.34 -5.39
N VAL A 200 20.13 -27.42 -5.00
CA VAL A 200 20.70 -28.55 -4.26
C VAL A 200 20.15 -28.68 -2.83
N VAL A 201 19.48 -27.62 -2.34
CA VAL A 201 18.79 -27.61 -1.05
C VAL A 201 17.30 -27.67 -1.32
N ASN A 202 16.63 -28.68 -0.78
CA ASN A 202 15.19 -28.88 -0.93
C ASN A 202 14.59 -29.37 0.40
N PRO A 203 13.25 -29.44 0.52
CA PRO A 203 12.61 -29.87 1.77
C PRO A 203 13.07 -31.24 2.29
N ASN A 204 13.44 -32.18 1.43
CA ASN A 204 13.82 -33.54 1.82
C ASN A 204 15.23 -33.62 2.44
N ASN A 205 16.15 -32.74 2.02
CA ASN A 205 17.53 -32.74 2.52
C ASN A 205 17.85 -31.51 3.40
N ARG A 206 16.85 -30.64 3.65
CA ARG A 206 17.02 -29.42 4.43
C ARG A 206 17.68 -29.69 5.77
N ASP A 207 17.16 -30.63 6.55
CA ASP A 207 17.61 -30.90 7.91
C ASP A 207 19.03 -31.48 7.97
N GLU A 208 19.50 -32.04 6.87
CA GLU A 208 20.89 -32.49 6.73
C GLU A 208 21.82 -31.31 6.41
N ILE A 209 21.42 -30.43 5.49
CA ILE A 209 22.25 -29.35 4.94
C ILE A 209 22.22 -28.13 5.85
N ILE A 210 21.06 -27.72 6.33
CA ILE A 210 20.82 -26.47 7.03
C ILE A 210 20.89 -26.69 8.53
N ARG A 211 22.13 -26.68 9.05
CA ARG A 211 22.44 -26.73 10.50
C ARG A 211 23.41 -25.63 10.87
N ALA A 212 23.19 -24.99 12.00
CA ALA A 212 24.09 -23.94 12.50
C ALA A 212 25.55 -24.38 12.55
N GLY A 213 26.43 -23.54 12.05
CA GLY A 213 27.88 -23.80 11.99
C GLY A 213 28.34 -24.72 10.86
N LYS A 214 27.42 -25.34 10.09
CA LYS A 214 27.79 -26.33 9.08
C LYS A 214 28.51 -25.68 7.88
N LYS A 215 29.56 -26.35 7.41
CA LYS A 215 30.34 -26.03 6.21
C LYS A 215 30.17 -27.20 5.23
N LEU A 216 29.77 -26.93 4.00
CA LEU A 216 29.41 -27.95 3.02
C LEU A 216 29.99 -27.65 1.66
N GLN A 217 30.30 -28.72 0.94
CA GLN A 217 30.58 -28.73 -0.48
C GLN A 217 29.64 -29.76 -1.12
N ILE A 218 28.83 -29.33 -2.06
CA ILE A 218 27.90 -30.20 -2.76
C ILE A 218 28.19 -30.06 -4.25
N LEU A 219 28.48 -31.18 -4.89
CA LEU A 219 28.64 -31.25 -6.34
C LEU A 219 27.33 -31.68 -6.97
N ASP A 220 26.86 -30.90 -7.93
CA ASP A 220 25.72 -31.21 -8.76
C ASP A 220 26.08 -30.97 -10.23
N ASN A 221 26.27 -32.05 -10.98
CA ASN A 221 26.76 -32.04 -12.37
C ASN A 221 28.10 -31.30 -12.49
N GLN A 222 28.09 -30.10 -13.10
CA GLN A 222 29.28 -29.25 -13.28
C GLN A 222 29.39 -28.17 -12.20
N ASP A 223 28.40 -28.05 -11.35
CA ASP A 223 28.31 -26.97 -10.36
C ASP A 223 28.75 -27.45 -8.98
N LEU A 224 29.71 -26.74 -8.41
CA LEU A 224 30.12 -26.92 -7.02
C LEU A 224 29.49 -25.80 -6.17
N TYR A 225 28.73 -26.21 -5.18
CA TYR A 225 28.13 -25.34 -4.19
C TYR A 225 28.99 -25.34 -2.92
N LEU A 226 29.54 -24.19 -2.57
CA LEU A 226 30.16 -23.96 -1.28
C LEU A 226 29.15 -23.28 -0.38
N ILE A 227 28.79 -23.88 0.73
CA ILE A 227 27.76 -23.39 1.65
C ILE A 227 28.35 -23.32 3.07
N LYS A 228 28.17 -22.21 3.75
CA LYS A 228 28.38 -22.07 5.17
C LYS A 228 27.14 -21.54 5.85
N VAL A 229 26.52 -22.36 6.66
CA VAL A 229 25.40 -21.95 7.53
C VAL A 229 25.98 -21.36 8.80
N THR A 230 25.60 -20.13 9.13
CA THR A 230 26.05 -19.45 10.35
C THR A 230 25.11 -19.75 11.49
N ASP A 231 23.80 -19.65 11.25
CA ASP A 231 22.79 -19.85 12.29
C ASP A 231 21.43 -20.23 11.67
N VAL A 232 20.57 -20.87 12.46
CA VAL A 232 19.25 -21.34 12.06
C VAL A 232 18.26 -21.04 13.19
N ILE A 233 17.08 -20.56 12.82
CA ILE A 233 15.93 -20.41 13.71
C ILE A 233 14.78 -21.17 13.11
N ASP A 234 14.24 -22.11 13.85
CA ASP A 234 13.14 -22.93 13.39
C ASP A 234 11.80 -22.22 13.53
N GLU A 235 10.81 -22.74 12.78
CA GLU A 235 9.42 -22.29 12.89
C GLU A 235 8.93 -22.23 14.34
N LYS A 236 8.11 -21.24 14.65
CA LYS A 236 7.55 -20.96 15.99
C LYS A 236 8.54 -20.47 17.06
N GLN A 237 9.83 -20.43 16.77
CA GLN A 237 10.77 -19.70 17.60
C GLN A 237 10.65 -18.20 17.40
N ALA A 238 11.14 -17.40 18.38
CA ALA A 238 11.09 -15.96 18.25
C ALA A 238 11.96 -15.47 17.10
N SER A 239 11.37 -14.75 16.17
CA SER A 239 12.07 -14.13 15.04
C SER A 239 13.15 -13.18 15.51
N PRO A 240 14.35 -13.19 14.91
CA PRO A 240 15.43 -12.29 15.29
C PRO A 240 15.05 -10.83 15.05
N PHE A 241 15.50 -9.94 15.94
CA PHE A 241 15.25 -8.50 15.82
C PHE A 241 15.61 -7.95 14.44
N GLY A 242 16.79 -8.29 13.92
CA GLY A 242 17.23 -7.80 12.61
C GLY A 242 16.34 -8.23 11.45
N TYR A 243 15.68 -9.38 11.57
CA TYR A 243 14.76 -9.88 10.55
C TYR A 243 13.43 -9.14 10.56
N ILE A 244 12.85 -8.93 11.76
CA ILE A 244 11.51 -8.34 11.89
C ILE A 244 11.53 -6.82 12.09
N LYS A 245 12.70 -6.19 12.13
CA LYS A 245 12.83 -4.75 12.35
C LYS A 245 11.94 -3.89 11.43
N PRO A 246 11.80 -4.17 10.12
CA PRO A 246 10.85 -3.45 9.27
C PRO A 246 9.41 -3.61 9.75
N THR A 247 9.00 -4.83 10.06
CA THR A 247 7.65 -5.14 10.56
C THR A 247 7.37 -4.45 11.91
N LEU A 248 8.35 -4.42 12.82
CA LEU A 248 8.22 -3.70 14.09
C LEU A 248 7.94 -2.22 13.88
N LYS A 249 8.64 -1.60 12.92
CA LYS A 249 8.39 -0.20 12.58
C LYS A 249 6.96 0.02 12.12
N GLU A 250 6.46 -0.83 11.24
CA GLU A 250 5.08 -0.76 10.75
C GLU A 250 4.06 -0.94 11.88
N VAL A 251 4.29 -1.90 12.78
CA VAL A 251 3.42 -2.17 13.94
C VAL A 251 3.36 -0.94 14.86
N ILE A 252 4.51 -0.37 15.22
CA ILE A 252 4.56 0.82 16.10
C ILE A 252 3.85 2.01 15.44
N VAL A 253 4.11 2.28 14.16
CA VAL A 253 3.44 3.36 13.43
C VAL A 253 1.93 3.12 13.35
N ASN A 254 1.50 1.89 13.12
CA ASN A 254 0.07 1.57 13.09
C ASN A 254 -0.58 1.72 14.48
N GLN A 255 0.13 1.36 15.56
CA GLN A 255 -0.35 1.60 16.92
C GLN A 255 -0.54 3.11 17.19
N ARG A 256 0.45 3.94 16.82
CA ARG A 256 0.35 5.40 16.93
C ARG A 256 -0.84 5.97 16.15
N LYS A 257 -1.11 5.45 14.93
CA LYS A 257 -2.28 5.84 14.13
C LYS A 257 -3.59 5.54 14.85
N LEU A 258 -3.72 4.33 15.42
CA LEU A 258 -4.93 3.93 16.15
C LEU A 258 -5.14 4.75 17.43
N GLU A 259 -4.06 5.06 18.16
CA GLU A 259 -4.11 5.92 19.35
C GLU A 259 -4.51 7.35 18.97
N LEU A 260 -3.98 7.87 17.86
CA LEU A 260 -4.35 9.20 17.35
C LEU A 260 -5.80 9.26 16.90
N ILE A 261 -6.31 8.24 16.21
CA ILE A 261 -7.74 8.14 15.84
C ILE A 261 -8.62 8.23 17.09
N LYS A 262 -8.35 7.40 18.09
CA LYS A 262 -9.10 7.42 19.37
C LYS A 262 -9.06 8.80 20.05
N LYS A 263 -7.92 9.46 19.98
CA LYS A 263 -7.76 10.81 20.52
C LYS A 263 -8.63 11.81 19.76
N ILE A 264 -8.60 11.80 18.41
CA ILE A 264 -9.41 12.68 17.57
C ILE A 264 -10.90 12.45 17.82
N GLU A 265 -11.35 11.20 17.85
CA GLU A 265 -12.75 10.85 18.12
C GLU A 265 -13.21 11.37 19.49
N LYS A 266 -12.35 11.23 20.51
CA LYS A 266 -12.63 11.74 21.86
C LYS A 266 -12.70 13.27 21.87
N GLU A 267 -11.73 13.96 21.26
CA GLU A 267 -11.69 15.43 21.22
C GLU A 267 -12.93 16.00 20.51
N ILE A 268 -13.33 15.44 19.36
CA ILE A 268 -14.55 15.84 18.65
C ILE A 268 -15.78 15.67 19.52
N THR A 269 -15.88 14.55 20.25
CA THR A 269 -17.02 14.27 21.14
C THR A 269 -17.05 15.20 22.35
N ASP A 270 -15.89 15.40 22.99
CA ASP A 270 -15.76 16.30 24.15
C ASP A 270 -16.11 17.75 23.79
N ASP A 271 -15.65 18.22 22.62
CA ASP A 271 -15.95 19.57 22.12
C ASP A 271 -17.44 19.73 21.78
N ALA A 272 -18.06 18.73 21.16
CA ALA A 272 -19.50 18.75 20.85
C ALA A 272 -20.36 18.78 22.13
N ILE A 273 -19.98 18.06 23.19
CA ILE A 273 -20.66 18.12 24.49
C ILE A 273 -20.51 19.51 25.11
N LYS A 274 -19.30 20.07 25.10
CA LYS A 274 -19.02 21.40 25.66
C LYS A 274 -19.80 22.51 24.96
N ASN A 275 -19.92 22.42 23.63
CA ASN A 275 -20.63 23.38 22.81
C ASN A 275 -22.15 23.16 22.75
N LYS A 276 -22.66 22.08 23.37
CA LYS A 276 -24.06 21.62 23.33
C LYS A 276 -24.55 21.21 21.95
N ASP A 277 -23.63 20.76 21.09
CA ASP A 277 -23.93 20.17 19.77
C ASP A 277 -24.26 18.66 19.88
N TYR A 278 -24.02 18.06 21.06
CA TYR A 278 -24.31 16.67 21.36
C TYR A 278 -25.13 16.55 22.66
N GLU A 279 -26.35 16.08 22.54
CA GLU A 279 -27.26 15.86 23.64
C GLU A 279 -27.87 14.46 23.60
N ILE A 280 -28.06 13.86 24.79
CA ILE A 280 -28.74 12.56 24.93
C ILE A 280 -30.12 12.80 25.52
N TYR A 281 -31.15 12.47 24.77
CA TYR A 281 -32.54 12.49 25.25
C TYR A 281 -32.87 11.11 25.81
N LYS A 282 -33.38 11.09 27.10
CA LYS A 282 -33.83 9.88 27.78
C LYS A 282 -35.33 9.68 27.61
#